data_f780903f86dd3c90ca95aca95f8f2cba
#
_entry.id   f780903f86dd3c90ca95aca95f8f2cba
#
_cell.length_a   1.000
_cell.length_b   1.000
_cell.length_c   1.000
_cell.angle_alpha   90.00
_cell.angle_beta   90.00
_cell.angle_gamma   90.00
#
_symmetry.space_group_name_H-M   'P 1'
#
loop_
_entity.id
_entity.type
_entity.pdbx_description
1 polymer ?
#
loop_
_entity_poly.entity_id
_entity_poly.type
_entity_poly.pdbx_seq_one_letter_code
_entity_poly.pdbx_strand_id
1 'polypeptide(L)'
;NVPIPDTEIRYQISEDMMKPHKEGILQAEKGTATVEAKTMEKPGFLRCQAFVKYGGREYQGIVTVGINPEKLKPITSLPEDFLNFWETAKLQAQKTPMDVQMTLVPERCTEKVNVFHVNIQNYESHTRLYGMLAMPKAKGRYPAVLKLPGAGIRSYAGDVEHAANGWIVFEIGIHGIPVNMSGPVYTNLYMGALKGYHTFNLDNRDKYYYKRVYLGCVRAIDFIYSLPQFYGS
;
A
#
# COMPACT_ATOMS: atom_id res chain seq x y z
N ASN A 1 29.39 14.76 -12.40
CA ASN A 1 29.16 13.69 -13.38
C ASN A 1 30.19 13.84 -14.49
N VAL A 2 31.05 12.84 -14.65
CA VAL A 2 32.03 12.80 -15.78
C VAL A 2 31.42 11.86 -16.82
N PRO A 3 31.25 12.32 -18.09
CA PRO A 3 30.79 11.45 -19.16
C PRO A 3 31.77 10.27 -19.37
N ILE A 4 31.23 9.08 -19.59
CA ILE A 4 32.02 7.90 -19.94
C ILE A 4 32.05 7.86 -21.48
N PRO A 5 33.18 8.13 -22.11
CA PRO A 5 33.31 8.11 -23.57
C PRO A 5 33.30 6.66 -24.09
N ASP A 6 32.93 6.50 -25.35
CA ASP A 6 33.09 5.27 -26.15
C ASP A 6 32.49 4.00 -25.51
N THR A 7 31.31 4.16 -24.89
CA THR A 7 30.60 3.07 -24.21
C THR A 7 29.44 2.59 -25.05
N GLU A 8 29.26 1.27 -25.14
CA GLU A 8 28.07 0.68 -25.75
C GLU A 8 26.83 0.86 -24.86
N ILE A 9 25.76 1.34 -25.48
CA ILE A 9 24.43 1.49 -24.83
C ILE A 9 23.46 0.54 -25.54
N ARG A 10 23.06 -0.51 -24.86
CA ARG A 10 21.95 -1.34 -25.32
C ARG A 10 20.63 -0.64 -24.97
N TYR A 11 19.72 -0.54 -25.92
CA TYR A 11 18.43 0.08 -25.69
C TYR A 11 17.25 -0.82 -26.11
N GLN A 12 16.10 -0.58 -25.50
CA GLN A 12 14.83 -1.20 -25.84
C GLN A 12 13.73 -0.15 -25.81
N ILE A 13 12.90 -0.13 -26.85
CA ILE A 13 11.70 0.70 -26.94
C ILE A 13 10.48 -0.20 -26.99
N SER A 14 9.53 0.04 -26.11
CA SER A 14 8.31 -0.75 -25.99
C SER A 14 7.12 0.14 -25.68
N GLU A 15 5.92 -0.35 -25.91
CA GLU A 15 4.77 0.10 -25.12
C GLU A 15 5.00 -0.32 -23.66
N ASP A 16 4.42 0.40 -22.70
CA ASP A 16 4.69 0.15 -21.29
C ASP A 16 4.42 -1.32 -20.90
N MET A 17 5.41 -1.95 -20.24
CA MET A 17 5.40 -3.35 -19.80
C MET A 17 5.22 -4.40 -20.91
N MET A 18 5.21 -4.00 -22.20
CA MET A 18 5.08 -4.91 -23.34
C MET A 18 6.44 -5.33 -23.90
N LYS A 19 6.44 -6.29 -24.81
CA LYS A 19 7.67 -6.70 -25.51
C LYS A 19 8.23 -5.54 -26.32
N PRO A 20 9.57 -5.37 -26.37
CA PRO A 20 10.17 -4.36 -27.20
C PRO A 20 9.81 -4.56 -28.68
N HIS A 21 9.46 -3.46 -29.34
CA HIS A 21 9.25 -3.43 -30.78
C HIS A 21 10.47 -2.85 -31.53
N LYS A 22 11.37 -2.21 -30.80
CA LYS A 22 12.66 -1.74 -31.31
C LYS A 22 13.72 -1.94 -30.23
N GLU A 23 14.85 -2.52 -30.61
CA GLU A 23 15.99 -2.67 -29.72
C GLU A 23 17.29 -2.61 -30.53
N GLY A 24 18.40 -2.34 -29.87
CA GLY A 24 19.70 -2.26 -30.53
C GLY A 24 20.80 -1.84 -29.58
N ILE A 25 21.95 -1.63 -30.17
CA ILE A 25 23.18 -1.13 -29.51
C ILE A 25 23.60 0.15 -30.20
N LEU A 26 23.95 1.17 -29.43
CA LEU A 26 24.49 2.44 -29.88
C LEU A 26 25.86 2.66 -29.26
N GLN A 27 26.75 3.32 -29.97
CA GLN A 27 27.99 3.83 -29.40
C GLN A 27 27.77 5.24 -28.87
N ALA A 28 28.18 5.48 -27.64
CA ALA A 28 28.10 6.82 -27.06
C ALA A 28 29.23 7.70 -27.66
N GLU A 29 28.85 8.82 -28.21
CA GLU A 29 29.82 9.87 -28.62
C GLU A 29 29.84 10.95 -27.54
N LYS A 30 31.03 11.18 -26.96
CA LYS A 30 31.19 12.12 -25.82
C LYS A 30 30.24 11.84 -24.66
N GLY A 31 29.94 10.56 -24.39
CA GLY A 31 29.05 10.12 -23.33
C GLY A 31 27.55 10.23 -23.63
N THR A 32 27.19 10.48 -24.90
CA THR A 32 25.77 10.63 -25.31
C THR A 32 25.47 9.75 -26.51
N ALA A 33 24.28 9.19 -26.56
CA ALA A 33 23.75 8.52 -27.74
C ALA A 33 22.26 8.92 -27.91
N THR A 34 21.82 8.98 -29.16
CA THR A 34 20.43 9.34 -29.50
C THR A 34 19.80 8.23 -30.31
N VAL A 35 18.57 7.91 -29.95
CA VAL A 35 17.73 6.97 -30.69
C VAL A 35 16.37 7.60 -30.97
N GLU A 36 15.92 7.47 -32.22
CA GLU A 36 14.57 7.88 -32.59
C GLU A 36 13.58 6.76 -32.25
N ALA A 37 12.56 7.10 -31.50
CA ALA A 37 11.40 6.27 -31.25
C ALA A 37 10.25 6.71 -32.17
N LYS A 38 9.54 5.76 -32.79
CA LYS A 38 8.28 6.08 -33.47
C LYS A 38 7.22 6.44 -32.40
N THR A 39 6.36 7.40 -32.75
CA THR A 39 5.20 7.68 -31.90
C THR A 39 4.20 6.52 -31.96
N MET A 40 3.32 6.43 -30.95
CA MET A 40 2.24 5.46 -30.91
C MET A 40 1.00 6.02 -31.65
N GLU A 41 0.29 5.16 -32.38
CA GLU A 41 -0.96 5.52 -33.02
C GLU A 41 -2.13 5.56 -32.03
N LYS A 42 -2.05 4.73 -30.97
CA LYS A 42 -3.05 4.62 -29.90
C LYS A 42 -2.59 5.35 -28.65
N PRO A 43 -3.52 5.89 -27.86
CA PRO A 43 -3.21 6.42 -26.54
C PRO A 43 -2.52 5.38 -25.67
N GLY A 44 -1.46 5.79 -24.95
CA GLY A 44 -0.69 4.85 -24.14
C GLY A 44 0.62 5.47 -23.65
N PHE A 45 1.55 4.60 -23.28
CA PHE A 45 2.86 5.00 -22.79
C PHE A 45 3.97 4.33 -23.60
N LEU A 46 4.84 5.15 -24.16
CA LEU A 46 6.03 4.70 -24.87
C LEU A 46 7.21 4.73 -23.90
N ARG A 47 7.87 3.60 -23.72
CA ARG A 47 8.94 3.39 -22.76
C ARG A 47 10.25 3.10 -23.46
N CYS A 48 11.29 3.83 -23.06
CA CYS A 48 12.67 3.55 -23.45
C CYS A 48 13.46 3.07 -22.23
N GLN A 49 14.13 1.95 -22.37
CA GLN A 49 15.11 1.44 -21.40
C GLN A 49 16.50 1.45 -22.02
N ALA A 50 17.48 1.92 -21.28
CA ALA A 50 18.88 1.92 -21.68
C ALA A 50 19.72 1.15 -20.66
N PHE A 51 20.67 0.38 -21.14
CA PHE A 51 21.56 -0.44 -20.32
C PHE A 51 23.01 -0.19 -20.71
N VAL A 52 23.85 0.04 -19.73
CA VAL A 52 25.29 0.27 -19.90
C VAL A 52 26.07 -0.62 -18.96
N LYS A 53 27.10 -1.28 -19.48
CA LYS A 53 28.06 -2.02 -18.65
C LYS A 53 29.32 -1.18 -18.43
N TYR A 54 29.65 -0.92 -17.17
CA TYR A 54 30.86 -0.19 -16.80
C TYR A 54 31.45 -0.71 -15.49
N GLY A 55 32.76 -0.91 -15.43
CA GLY A 55 33.45 -1.39 -14.24
C GLY A 55 32.92 -2.72 -13.72
N GLY A 56 32.48 -3.64 -14.60
CA GLY A 56 31.91 -4.94 -14.23
C GLY A 56 30.48 -4.92 -13.72
N ARG A 57 29.81 -3.75 -13.74
CA ARG A 57 28.41 -3.58 -13.33
C ARG A 57 27.54 -3.17 -14.49
N GLU A 58 26.27 -3.59 -14.47
CA GLU A 58 25.25 -3.09 -15.39
C GLU A 58 24.45 -1.97 -14.73
N TYR A 59 24.29 -0.87 -15.44
CA TYR A 59 23.46 0.27 -15.06
C TYR A 59 22.26 0.35 -16.01
N GLN A 60 21.12 0.72 -15.47
CA GLN A 60 19.87 0.84 -16.22
C GLN A 60 19.27 2.22 -16.04
N GLY A 61 18.79 2.80 -17.14
CA GLY A 61 17.95 3.99 -17.16
C GLY A 61 16.60 3.68 -17.80
N ILE A 62 15.53 4.28 -17.29
CA ILE A 62 14.18 4.12 -17.84
C ILE A 62 13.55 5.51 -17.96
N VAL A 63 12.92 5.76 -19.09
CA VAL A 63 12.07 6.92 -19.32
C VAL A 63 10.80 6.49 -20.03
N THR A 64 9.68 7.09 -19.65
CA THR A 64 8.36 6.81 -20.24
C THR A 64 7.69 8.12 -20.62
N VAL A 65 7.10 8.16 -21.80
CA VAL A 65 6.34 9.31 -22.33
C VAL A 65 4.91 8.90 -22.58
N GLY A 66 3.94 9.68 -22.07
CA GLY A 66 2.52 9.50 -22.34
C GLY A 66 2.15 10.07 -23.72
N ILE A 67 1.48 9.28 -24.52
CA ILE A 67 0.92 9.69 -25.83
C ILE A 67 -0.60 9.75 -25.67
N ASN A 68 -1.18 10.95 -25.74
CA ASN A 68 -2.61 11.22 -25.51
C ASN A 68 -3.17 10.50 -24.27
N PRO A 69 -2.52 10.57 -23.10
CA PRO A 69 -2.91 9.79 -21.92
C PRO A 69 -4.34 10.11 -21.45
N GLU A 70 -4.84 11.31 -21.72
CA GLU A 70 -6.20 11.73 -21.42
C GLU A 70 -7.28 10.99 -22.22
N LYS A 71 -6.88 10.31 -23.30
CA LYS A 71 -7.78 9.49 -24.13
C LYS A 71 -7.81 8.02 -23.73
N LEU A 72 -7.02 7.63 -22.72
CA LEU A 72 -7.07 6.27 -22.20
C LEU A 72 -8.45 6.00 -21.58
N LYS A 73 -9.00 4.86 -21.92
CA LYS A 73 -10.27 4.39 -21.34
C LYS A 73 -10.02 3.16 -20.50
N PRO A 74 -10.71 3.02 -19.35
CA PRO A 74 -10.69 1.77 -18.59
C PRO A 74 -11.10 0.60 -19.48
N ILE A 75 -10.43 -0.53 -19.35
CA ILE A 75 -10.78 -1.79 -20.05
C ILE A 75 -11.84 -2.58 -19.30
N THR A 76 -12.15 -2.17 -18.06
CA THR A 76 -13.17 -2.78 -17.20
C THR A 76 -14.20 -1.72 -16.81
N SER A 77 -15.43 -2.13 -16.61
CA SER A 77 -16.51 -1.31 -16.04
C SER A 77 -16.76 -1.73 -14.58
N LEU A 78 -17.32 -0.83 -13.80
CA LEU A 78 -17.86 -1.21 -12.49
C LEU A 78 -19.08 -2.12 -12.71
N PRO A 79 -19.25 -3.18 -11.90
CA PRO A 79 -20.49 -3.94 -11.84
C PRO A 79 -21.67 -3.01 -11.54
N GLU A 80 -22.84 -3.29 -12.13
CA GLU A 80 -24.05 -2.46 -11.94
C GLU A 80 -24.46 -2.35 -10.46
N ASP A 81 -24.23 -3.41 -9.70
CA ASP A 81 -24.55 -3.48 -8.28
C ASP A 81 -23.39 -3.06 -7.34
N PHE A 82 -22.31 -2.45 -7.86
CA PHE A 82 -21.11 -2.13 -7.07
C PHE A 82 -21.43 -1.31 -5.81
N LEU A 83 -22.18 -0.24 -5.95
CA LEU A 83 -22.54 0.60 -4.80
C LEU A 83 -23.44 -0.14 -3.81
N ASN A 84 -24.47 -0.82 -4.31
CA ASN A 84 -25.38 -1.60 -3.45
C ASN A 84 -24.66 -2.73 -2.70
N PHE A 85 -23.73 -3.40 -3.34
CA PHE A 85 -22.89 -4.42 -2.70
C PHE A 85 -22.12 -3.86 -1.50
N TRP A 86 -21.46 -2.74 -1.65
CA TRP A 86 -20.67 -2.13 -0.57
C TRP A 86 -21.53 -1.50 0.52
N GLU A 87 -22.65 -0.85 0.18
CA GLU A 87 -23.58 -0.32 1.16
C GLU A 87 -24.17 -1.44 2.03
N THR A 88 -24.62 -2.53 1.40
CA THR A 88 -25.12 -3.71 2.12
C THR A 88 -24.06 -4.32 3.03
N ALA A 89 -22.82 -4.46 2.54
CA ALA A 89 -21.72 -5.00 3.33
C ALA A 89 -21.38 -4.11 4.55
N LYS A 90 -21.38 -2.79 4.39
CA LYS A 90 -21.16 -1.83 5.48
C LYS A 90 -22.27 -1.91 6.53
N LEU A 91 -23.53 -1.93 6.08
CA LEU A 91 -24.68 -2.05 6.99
C LEU A 91 -24.66 -3.36 7.78
N GLN A 92 -24.23 -4.45 7.16
CA GLN A 92 -24.04 -5.72 7.87
C GLN A 92 -22.90 -5.63 8.90
N ALA A 93 -21.77 -5.05 8.53
CA ALA A 93 -20.64 -4.88 9.41
C ALA A 93 -20.98 -4.02 10.64
N GLN A 94 -21.82 -3.00 10.49
CA GLN A 94 -22.27 -2.14 11.59
C GLN A 94 -23.11 -2.86 12.63
N LYS A 95 -23.79 -3.97 12.26
CA LYS A 95 -24.55 -4.81 13.22
C LYS A 95 -23.63 -5.60 14.16
N THR A 96 -22.36 -5.78 13.80
CA THR A 96 -21.38 -6.48 14.62
C THR A 96 -20.85 -5.53 15.70
N PRO A 97 -21.02 -5.82 17.00
CA PRO A 97 -20.44 -5.01 18.07
C PRO A 97 -18.93 -4.83 17.85
N MET A 98 -18.41 -3.66 18.15
CA MET A 98 -16.98 -3.39 17.93
C MET A 98 -16.09 -4.18 18.88
N ASP A 99 -16.55 -4.48 20.09
CA ASP A 99 -15.82 -5.25 21.12
C ASP A 99 -14.36 -4.80 21.22
N VAL A 100 -14.20 -3.53 21.59
CA VAL A 100 -12.88 -2.86 21.63
C VAL A 100 -12.06 -3.40 22.80
N GLN A 101 -10.86 -3.89 22.50
CA GLN A 101 -9.85 -4.27 23.48
C GLN A 101 -8.60 -3.43 23.23
N MET A 102 -8.17 -2.69 24.25
CA MET A 102 -6.99 -1.84 24.18
C MET A 102 -6.03 -2.23 25.31
N THR A 103 -4.82 -2.62 24.94
CA THR A 103 -3.76 -2.96 25.89
C THR A 103 -2.62 -1.97 25.73
N LEU A 104 -2.27 -1.27 26.83
CA LEU A 104 -1.12 -0.38 26.82
C LEU A 104 0.16 -1.18 26.55
N VAL A 105 1.05 -0.61 25.74
CA VAL A 105 2.36 -1.18 25.40
C VAL A 105 3.44 -0.27 26.01
N PRO A 106 3.82 -0.47 27.29
CA PRO A 106 4.65 0.48 28.03
C PRO A 106 6.01 0.73 27.38
N GLU A 107 6.60 -0.32 26.78
CA GLU A 107 7.89 -0.25 26.10
C GLU A 107 7.87 0.58 24.81
N ARG A 108 6.68 0.93 24.31
CA ARG A 108 6.49 1.82 23.16
C ARG A 108 6.05 3.22 23.55
N CYS A 109 5.65 3.41 24.81
CA CYS A 109 5.25 4.72 25.31
C CYS A 109 6.46 5.66 25.44
N THR A 110 6.23 6.95 25.28
CA THR A 110 7.20 8.02 25.54
C THR A 110 6.71 8.91 26.67
N GLU A 111 7.45 9.96 27.03
CA GLU A 111 6.96 10.96 28.00
C GLU A 111 5.67 11.64 27.52
N LYS A 112 5.51 11.84 26.22
CA LYS A 112 4.40 12.58 25.60
C LYS A 112 3.30 11.70 25.00
N VAL A 113 3.57 10.41 24.75
CA VAL A 113 2.70 9.54 23.96
C VAL A 113 2.41 8.24 24.69
N ASN A 114 1.14 7.84 24.69
CA ASN A 114 0.71 6.48 24.99
C ASN A 114 0.58 5.68 23.70
N VAL A 115 1.00 4.42 23.74
CA VAL A 115 0.84 3.47 22.62
C VAL A 115 0.05 2.26 23.11
N PHE A 116 -0.99 1.91 22.38
CA PHE A 116 -1.86 0.79 22.69
C PHE A 116 -1.85 -0.23 21.54
N HIS A 117 -1.80 -1.50 21.87
CA HIS A 117 -2.20 -2.56 20.97
C HIS A 117 -3.71 -2.68 21.01
N VAL A 118 -4.36 -2.42 19.88
CA VAL A 118 -5.82 -2.40 19.74
C VAL A 118 -6.27 -3.66 19.02
N ASN A 119 -7.38 -4.21 19.48
CA ASN A 119 -8.07 -5.35 18.91
C ASN A 119 -9.57 -5.04 18.89
N ILE A 120 -10.16 -5.01 17.70
CA ILE A 120 -11.61 -4.77 17.51
C ILE A 120 -12.21 -5.86 16.63
N GLN A 121 -13.53 -6.12 16.79
CA GLN A 121 -14.22 -6.96 15.81
C GLN A 121 -14.31 -6.25 14.46
N ASN A 122 -14.06 -7.01 13.40
CA ASN A 122 -14.15 -6.54 12.03
C ASN A 122 -15.64 -6.55 11.57
N TYR A 123 -15.95 -7.16 10.46
CA TYR A 123 -17.26 -7.12 9.81
C TYR A 123 -18.19 -8.27 10.22
N GLU A 124 -17.67 -9.30 10.85
CA GLU A 124 -18.41 -10.47 11.35
C GLU A 124 -17.92 -10.82 12.75
N SER A 125 -18.79 -11.47 13.53
CA SER A 125 -18.39 -12.04 14.82
C SER A 125 -17.19 -12.98 14.65
N HIS A 126 -16.27 -12.92 15.62
CA HIS A 126 -15.01 -13.68 15.64
C HIS A 126 -13.97 -13.30 14.58
N THR A 127 -14.26 -12.35 13.69
CA THR A 127 -13.21 -11.76 12.83
C THR A 127 -12.62 -10.55 13.52
N ARG A 128 -11.29 -10.48 13.60
CA ARG A 128 -10.59 -9.40 14.33
C ARG A 128 -9.80 -8.50 13.40
N LEU A 129 -9.66 -7.25 13.80
CA LEU A 129 -8.73 -6.27 13.27
C LEU A 129 -7.80 -5.84 14.39
N TYR A 130 -6.50 -5.84 14.12
CA TYR A 130 -5.49 -5.43 15.07
C TYR A 130 -4.74 -4.21 14.56
N GLY A 131 -4.28 -3.37 15.48
CA GLY A 131 -3.46 -2.21 15.14
C GLY A 131 -2.71 -1.64 16.34
N MET A 132 -1.84 -0.67 16.05
CA MET A 132 -1.15 0.13 17.06
C MET A 132 -1.74 1.53 17.04
N LEU A 133 -2.26 1.96 18.20
CA LEU A 133 -2.80 3.30 18.40
C LEU A 133 -1.81 4.12 19.23
N ALA A 134 -1.29 5.18 18.65
CA ALA A 134 -0.46 6.15 19.34
C ALA A 134 -1.25 7.44 19.57
N MET A 135 -1.26 7.95 20.81
CA MET A 135 -2.04 9.11 21.22
C MET A 135 -1.24 10.01 22.16
N PRO A 136 -1.43 11.37 22.11
CA PRO A 136 -0.88 12.25 23.10
C PRO A 136 -1.36 11.92 24.53
N LYS A 137 -0.47 12.02 25.51
CA LYS A 137 -0.82 11.87 26.95
C LYS A 137 -1.54 13.08 27.50
N ALA A 138 -1.26 14.25 26.94
CA ALA A 138 -1.90 15.50 27.36
C ALA A 138 -3.42 15.42 27.16
N LYS A 139 -4.16 16.02 28.10
CA LYS A 139 -5.60 16.14 27.95
C LYS A 139 -5.92 17.08 26.79
N GLY A 140 -6.82 16.67 25.92
CA GLY A 140 -7.21 17.47 24.77
C GLY A 140 -8.02 16.64 23.74
N ARG A 141 -8.36 17.31 22.65
CA ARG A 141 -8.96 16.71 21.46
C ARG A 141 -7.98 16.89 20.30
N TYR A 142 -7.81 15.87 19.50
CA TYR A 142 -6.77 15.78 18.50
C TYR A 142 -7.32 15.30 17.15
N PRO A 143 -6.80 15.81 16.04
CA PRO A 143 -7.05 15.20 14.73
C PRO A 143 -6.48 13.78 14.69
N ALA A 144 -7.04 12.97 13.82
CA ALA A 144 -6.61 11.57 13.69
C ALA A 144 -6.14 11.21 12.27
N VAL A 145 -5.22 10.27 12.20
CA VAL A 145 -4.73 9.64 10.97
C VAL A 145 -4.90 8.13 11.09
N LEU A 146 -5.59 7.54 10.14
CA LEU A 146 -5.58 6.11 9.92
C LEU A 146 -4.45 5.76 8.93
N LYS A 147 -3.48 4.96 9.38
CA LYS A 147 -2.39 4.46 8.54
C LYS A 147 -2.72 3.07 8.06
N LEU A 148 -2.85 2.93 6.74
CA LEU A 148 -3.07 1.65 6.07
C LEU A 148 -1.74 1.07 5.61
N PRO A 149 -1.53 -0.25 5.76
CA PRO A 149 -0.28 -0.88 5.37
C PRO A 149 -0.15 -1.02 3.84
N GLY A 150 1.07 -0.96 3.35
CA GLY A 150 1.42 -1.52 2.07
C GLY A 150 1.37 -3.06 2.09
N ALA A 151 1.59 -3.69 0.95
CA ALA A 151 1.63 -5.15 0.82
C ALA A 151 2.66 -5.78 1.77
N GLY A 152 2.36 -6.99 2.24
CA GLY A 152 3.23 -7.78 3.12
C GLY A 152 2.65 -8.00 4.51
N ILE A 153 3.30 -8.88 5.26
CA ILE A 153 2.88 -9.31 6.60
C ILE A 153 4.01 -8.94 7.57
N ARG A 154 3.70 -8.08 8.53
CA ARG A 154 4.72 -7.52 9.43
C ARG A 154 4.14 -7.03 10.74
N SER A 155 5.04 -6.74 11.71
CA SER A 155 4.69 -6.00 12.92
C SER A 155 4.61 -4.50 12.67
N TYR A 156 3.92 -3.81 13.57
CA TYR A 156 3.84 -2.35 13.62
C TYR A 156 4.26 -1.86 15.01
N ALA A 157 4.92 -0.72 15.05
CA ALA A 157 5.42 -0.16 16.29
C ALA A 157 4.49 0.89 16.91
N GLY A 158 3.61 1.49 16.09
CA GLY A 158 2.89 2.71 16.41
C GLY A 158 3.72 3.97 16.08
N ASP A 159 3.04 5.00 15.59
CA ASP A 159 3.65 6.25 15.14
C ASP A 159 3.72 7.26 16.27
N VAL A 160 4.76 7.16 17.09
CA VAL A 160 4.97 8.06 18.23
C VAL A 160 5.38 9.47 17.81
N GLU A 161 5.97 9.64 16.63
CA GLU A 161 6.44 10.92 16.14
C GLU A 161 5.25 11.86 15.84
N HIS A 162 4.31 11.42 15.01
CA HIS A 162 3.11 12.21 14.73
C HIS A 162 2.25 12.38 15.99
N ALA A 163 2.17 11.36 16.85
CA ALA A 163 1.42 11.47 18.09
C ALA A 163 2.03 12.50 19.07
N ALA A 164 3.36 12.61 19.14
CA ALA A 164 4.03 13.64 19.93
C ALA A 164 3.77 15.06 19.43
N ASN A 165 3.39 15.20 18.16
CA ASN A 165 3.00 16.45 17.51
C ASN A 165 1.48 16.72 17.53
N GLY A 166 0.73 16.01 18.36
CA GLY A 166 -0.69 16.29 18.59
C GLY A 166 -1.66 15.58 17.64
N TRP A 167 -1.31 14.38 17.18
CA TRP A 167 -2.17 13.53 16.37
C TRP A 167 -2.57 12.25 17.11
N ILE A 168 -3.76 11.76 16.86
CA ILE A 168 -4.11 10.36 17.11
C ILE A 168 -3.71 9.59 15.87
N VAL A 169 -2.86 8.57 16.00
CA VAL A 169 -2.43 7.75 14.85
C VAL A 169 -2.80 6.30 15.08
N PHE A 170 -3.66 5.77 14.23
CA PHE A 170 -4.04 4.36 14.27
C PHE A 170 -3.45 3.62 13.06
N GLU A 171 -2.45 2.79 13.29
CA GLU A 171 -1.77 1.98 12.28
C GLU A 171 -2.29 0.55 12.34
N ILE A 172 -3.01 0.09 11.31
CA ILE A 172 -3.69 -1.21 11.32
C ILE A 172 -2.94 -2.29 10.55
N GLY A 173 -3.14 -3.55 10.98
CA GLY A 173 -2.79 -4.75 10.20
C GLY A 173 -4.01 -5.33 9.53
N ILE A 174 -3.89 -5.77 8.29
CA ILE A 174 -5.04 -6.24 7.47
C ILE A 174 -5.29 -7.76 7.55
N HIS A 175 -4.44 -8.50 8.26
CA HIS A 175 -4.46 -9.97 8.22
C HIS A 175 -5.29 -10.62 9.33
N GLY A 176 -5.87 -9.84 10.26
CA GLY A 176 -6.63 -10.36 11.39
C GLY A 176 -5.78 -11.11 12.41
N ILE A 177 -4.50 -10.77 12.49
CA ILE A 177 -3.53 -11.30 13.44
C ILE A 177 -2.92 -10.15 14.25
N PRO A 178 -2.48 -10.39 15.51
CA PRO A 178 -1.80 -9.38 16.30
C PRO A 178 -0.61 -8.77 15.56
N VAL A 179 -0.41 -7.46 15.75
CA VAL A 179 0.61 -6.69 15.00
C VAL A 179 1.88 -6.42 15.80
N ASN A 180 2.00 -6.99 16.99
CA ASN A 180 3.11 -6.80 17.92
C ASN A 180 3.88 -8.09 18.25
N MET A 181 3.73 -9.13 17.41
CA MET A 181 4.46 -10.39 17.55
C MET A 181 5.90 -10.28 17.02
N SER A 182 6.72 -11.30 17.26
CA SER A 182 8.09 -11.38 16.77
C SER A 182 8.18 -11.55 15.26
N GLY A 183 9.26 -11.06 14.65
CA GLY A 183 9.49 -11.12 13.19
C GLY A 183 9.34 -12.51 12.57
N PRO A 184 9.91 -13.58 13.16
CA PRO A 184 9.79 -14.95 12.63
C PRO A 184 8.35 -15.43 12.46
N VAL A 185 7.40 -15.00 13.30
CA VAL A 185 5.99 -15.36 13.16
C VAL A 185 5.44 -14.84 11.83
N TYR A 186 5.70 -13.57 11.50
CA TYR A 186 5.25 -12.97 10.25
C TYR A 186 5.93 -13.59 9.02
N THR A 187 7.21 -13.91 9.12
CA THR A 187 7.94 -14.62 8.05
C THR A 187 7.31 -15.98 7.79
N ASN A 188 7.01 -16.75 8.83
CA ASN A 188 6.37 -18.07 8.68
C ASN A 188 4.97 -17.98 8.08
N LEU A 189 4.18 -16.97 8.48
CA LEU A 189 2.86 -16.73 7.89
C LEU A 189 2.96 -16.34 6.41
N TYR A 190 3.92 -15.49 6.06
CA TYR A 190 4.16 -15.09 4.67
C TYR A 190 4.58 -16.25 3.77
N MET A 191 5.44 -17.14 4.27
CA MET A 191 5.91 -18.31 3.54
C MET A 191 4.90 -19.46 3.53
N GLY A 192 3.95 -19.46 4.46
CA GLY A 192 2.96 -20.52 4.69
C GLY A 192 1.52 -20.07 4.50
N ALA A 193 0.77 -19.98 5.59
CA ALA A 193 -0.70 -19.82 5.61
C ALA A 193 -1.22 -18.58 4.88
N LEU A 194 -0.43 -17.52 4.77
CA LEU A 194 -0.82 -16.28 4.07
C LEU A 194 -0.06 -16.08 2.75
N LYS A 195 0.62 -17.12 2.25
CA LYS A 195 1.28 -17.04 0.94
C LYS A 195 0.23 -16.82 -0.15
N GLY A 196 0.38 -15.74 -0.92
CA GLY A 196 -0.56 -15.41 -2.00
C GLY A 196 -1.94 -14.93 -1.50
N TYR A 197 -2.06 -14.42 -0.27
CA TYR A 197 -3.32 -13.97 0.34
C TYR A 197 -4.16 -13.04 -0.55
N HIS A 198 -3.50 -12.28 -1.42
CA HIS A 198 -4.16 -11.31 -2.31
C HIS A 198 -5.03 -11.98 -3.39
N THR A 199 -4.90 -13.29 -3.59
CA THR A 199 -5.73 -14.08 -4.51
C THR A 199 -6.71 -15.01 -3.79
N PHE A 200 -6.76 -14.99 -2.45
CA PHE A 200 -7.66 -15.89 -1.71
C PHE A 200 -9.13 -15.59 -2.03
N ASN A 201 -9.83 -16.61 -2.52
CA ASN A 201 -11.23 -16.55 -2.97
C ASN A 201 -11.49 -15.45 -4.03
N LEU A 202 -10.54 -15.24 -4.95
CA LEU A 202 -10.67 -14.23 -6.00
C LEU A 202 -11.86 -14.47 -6.94
N ASP A 203 -12.33 -15.71 -7.01
CA ASP A 203 -13.51 -16.18 -7.76
C ASP A 203 -14.85 -15.88 -7.08
N ASN A 204 -14.84 -15.42 -5.82
CA ASN A 204 -16.05 -15.18 -5.03
C ASN A 204 -15.97 -13.84 -4.30
N ARG A 205 -16.68 -12.82 -4.81
CA ARG A 205 -16.68 -11.46 -4.24
C ARG A 205 -17.10 -11.39 -2.77
N ASP A 206 -17.97 -12.31 -2.31
CA ASP A 206 -18.44 -12.31 -0.91
C ASP A 206 -17.39 -12.86 0.05
N LYS A 207 -16.53 -13.76 -0.42
CA LYS A 207 -15.47 -14.40 0.36
C LYS A 207 -14.08 -13.84 0.02
N TYR A 208 -13.97 -12.98 -0.98
CA TYR A 208 -12.69 -12.42 -1.41
C TYR A 208 -11.96 -11.75 -0.25
N TYR A 209 -10.68 -12.05 -0.14
CA TYR A 209 -9.85 -11.60 0.97
C TYR A 209 -9.91 -10.09 1.21
N TYR A 210 -9.92 -9.27 0.17
CA TYR A 210 -9.95 -7.82 0.30
C TYR A 210 -11.32 -7.26 0.67
N LYS A 211 -12.43 -8.00 0.58
CA LYS A 211 -13.71 -7.56 1.15
C LYS A 211 -13.56 -7.31 2.65
N ARG A 212 -12.97 -8.27 3.38
CA ARG A 212 -12.70 -8.11 4.82
C ARG A 212 -11.71 -6.99 5.12
N VAL A 213 -10.71 -6.77 4.23
CA VAL A 213 -9.72 -5.70 4.39
C VAL A 213 -10.39 -4.34 4.30
N TYR A 214 -11.20 -4.09 3.27
CA TYR A 214 -11.89 -2.83 3.08
C TYR A 214 -12.91 -2.56 4.18
N LEU A 215 -13.69 -3.56 4.59
CA LEU A 215 -14.59 -3.42 5.73
C LEU A 215 -13.82 -3.18 7.04
N GLY A 216 -12.66 -3.80 7.22
CA GLY A 216 -11.77 -3.52 8.33
C GLY A 216 -11.28 -2.07 8.36
N CYS A 217 -10.98 -1.47 7.21
CA CYS A 217 -10.63 -0.05 7.13
C CYS A 217 -11.80 0.84 7.57
N VAL A 218 -13.04 0.52 7.16
CA VAL A 218 -14.24 1.25 7.62
C VAL A 218 -14.40 1.11 9.14
N ARG A 219 -14.27 -0.09 9.68
CA ARG A 219 -14.35 -0.34 11.13
C ARG A 219 -13.25 0.40 11.91
N ALA A 220 -12.06 0.53 11.36
CA ALA A 220 -10.98 1.32 11.96
C ALA A 220 -11.33 2.81 12.01
N ILE A 221 -12.02 3.33 11.01
CA ILE A 221 -12.55 4.69 11.01
C ILE A 221 -13.64 4.83 12.09
N ASP A 222 -14.59 3.92 12.13
CA ASP A 222 -15.65 3.90 13.18
C ASP A 222 -15.05 3.89 14.59
N PHE A 223 -13.97 3.12 14.79
CA PHE A 223 -13.22 3.09 16.05
C PHE A 223 -12.61 4.47 16.38
N ILE A 224 -11.96 5.12 15.42
CA ILE A 224 -11.40 6.47 15.62
C ILE A 224 -12.50 7.44 16.03
N TYR A 225 -13.67 7.40 15.37
CA TYR A 225 -14.81 8.27 15.71
C TYR A 225 -15.36 7.99 17.11
N SER A 226 -15.17 6.80 17.64
CA SER A 226 -15.61 6.45 19.00
C SER A 226 -14.67 6.95 20.11
N LEU A 227 -13.46 7.42 19.77
CA LEU A 227 -12.49 7.90 20.75
C LEU A 227 -12.89 9.28 21.30
N PRO A 228 -13.00 9.43 22.64
CA PRO A 228 -13.36 10.74 23.23
C PRO A 228 -12.38 11.86 22.91
N GLN A 229 -11.12 11.52 22.60
CA GLN A 229 -10.06 12.46 22.28
C GLN A 229 -10.04 12.84 20.80
N PHE A 230 -10.84 12.23 19.96
CA PHE A 230 -10.88 12.59 18.55
C PHE A 230 -11.54 13.95 18.34
N TYR A 231 -10.87 14.80 17.56
CA TYR A 231 -11.39 16.10 17.12
C TYR A 231 -11.95 15.97 15.71
N GLY A 232 -13.17 15.48 15.63
CA GLY A 232 -13.89 15.36 14.37
C GLY A 232 -15.40 15.40 14.62
N SER A 233 -16.13 16.03 13.73
CA SER A 233 -17.58 16.03 13.66
C SER A 233 -18.06 14.94 12.73
#